data_bc5d7eb9791076752f9a378721c58a65
#
_entry.id   bc5d7eb9791076752f9a378721c58a65
#
_cell.length_a   1.000
_cell.length_b   1.000
_cell.length_c   1.000
_cell.angle_alpha   90.00
_cell.angle_beta   90.00
_cell.angle_gamma   90.00
#
_symmetry.space_group_name_H-M   'P 1'
#
loop_
_entity.id
_entity.type
_entity.pdbx_description
1 polymer ?
#
loop_
_entity_poly.entity_id
_entity_poly.type
_entity_poly.pdbx_seq_one_letter_code
_entity_poly.pdbx_strand_id
1 'polypeptide(L)'
;MVAQIARNNNTQTLPISGIGGVTTWRDAAEFLTLGAGNVQVCTAAMTYGFKIVSEMISGLSQWMDEKEIKTIDQVIGRALPNFTEWQHLDLNYITKAQIDQDLCIKCGRCYAVCEDTSHQAITSSINGQRGFEVIDAECVACNLCVNVCPVDNCITMRELQPGETDTRTGLVVEEAYGSWLTHPNNPHRSAAE
;
A
#
# COMPACT_ATOMS: atom_id res chain seq x y z
N MET A 1 11.17 5.89 11.47
CA MET A 1 12.42 6.33 12.15
C MET A 1 13.44 6.90 11.17
N VAL A 2 13.95 6.18 10.15
CA VAL A 2 14.95 6.73 9.19
C VAL A 2 14.51 8.07 8.60
N ALA A 3 13.33 8.13 7.97
CA ALA A 3 12.78 9.35 7.40
C ALA A 3 12.62 10.50 8.40
N GLN A 4 12.26 10.21 9.65
CA GLN A 4 12.14 11.23 10.70
C GLN A 4 13.50 11.84 11.06
N ILE A 5 14.56 11.01 11.14
CA ILE A 5 15.93 11.48 11.38
C ILE A 5 16.41 12.31 10.20
N ALA A 6 16.19 11.82 8.96
CA ALA A 6 16.61 12.48 7.74
C ALA A 6 15.93 13.84 7.50
N ARG A 7 14.67 14.01 7.97
CA ARG A 7 13.91 15.28 7.84
C ARG A 7 14.13 16.27 8.97
N ASN A 8 14.67 15.83 10.09
CA ASN A 8 14.83 16.71 11.25
C ASN A 8 16.02 17.66 11.04
N ASN A 9 15.77 18.96 11.15
CA ASN A 9 16.78 20.00 10.92
C ASN A 9 18.04 19.86 11.81
N ASN A 10 17.92 19.24 12.98
CA ASN A 10 19.04 19.02 13.88
C ASN A 10 19.86 17.78 13.56
N THR A 11 19.33 16.85 12.76
CA THR A 11 19.95 15.55 12.48
C THR A 11 20.11 15.24 10.99
N GLN A 12 19.59 16.07 10.09
CA GLN A 12 19.62 15.85 8.64
C GLN A 12 21.03 15.74 8.04
N THR A 13 22.05 16.25 8.75
CA THR A 13 23.44 16.17 8.32
C THR A 13 24.16 14.90 8.81
N LEU A 14 23.51 14.11 9.67
CA LEU A 14 24.09 12.86 10.17
C LEU A 14 24.01 11.78 9.10
N PRO A 15 25.10 11.03 8.87
CA PRO A 15 25.04 9.88 7.98
C PRO A 15 24.18 8.79 8.62
N ILE A 16 23.20 8.29 7.87
CA ILE A 16 22.27 7.27 8.34
C ILE A 16 22.60 5.94 7.65
N SER A 17 22.75 4.88 8.43
CA SER A 17 22.86 3.52 7.95
C SER A 17 21.55 2.76 8.23
N GLY A 18 20.89 2.28 7.16
CA GLY A 18 19.66 1.50 7.26
C GLY A 18 19.94 0.02 7.56
N ILE A 19 19.30 -0.54 8.59
CA ILE A 19 19.45 -1.95 8.97
C ILE A 19 18.12 -2.53 9.43
N GLY A 20 17.89 -3.81 9.11
CA GLY A 20 16.76 -4.61 9.55
C GLY A 20 15.81 -4.98 8.41
N GLY A 21 15.55 -6.28 8.24
CA GLY A 21 14.61 -6.80 7.26
C GLY A 21 15.05 -6.73 5.80
N VAL A 22 16.27 -6.32 5.49
CA VAL A 22 16.75 -6.17 4.11
C VAL A 22 17.08 -7.52 3.51
N THR A 23 16.30 -7.95 2.52
CA THR A 23 16.42 -9.25 1.83
C THR A 23 16.54 -9.11 0.32
N THR A 24 16.05 -8.01 -0.24
CA THR A 24 16.05 -7.73 -1.68
C THR A 24 16.58 -6.33 -1.98
N TRP A 25 16.84 -6.05 -3.25
CA TRP A 25 17.18 -4.71 -3.70
C TRP A 25 16.07 -3.69 -3.45
N ARG A 26 14.79 -4.14 -3.41
CA ARG A 26 13.64 -3.26 -3.12
C ARG A 26 13.70 -2.72 -1.69
N ASP A 27 13.98 -3.61 -0.74
CA ASP A 27 14.13 -3.21 0.67
C ASP A 27 15.28 -2.20 0.83
N ALA A 28 16.40 -2.44 0.11
CA ALA A 28 17.52 -1.49 0.08
C ALA A 28 17.11 -0.13 -0.53
N ALA A 29 16.36 -0.14 -1.63
CA ALA A 29 15.85 1.07 -2.27
C ALA A 29 14.92 1.86 -1.34
N GLU A 30 14.07 1.19 -0.55
CA GLU A 30 13.21 1.84 0.43
C GLU A 30 14.02 2.60 1.49
N PHE A 31 15.06 1.98 2.06
CA PHE A 31 15.94 2.65 3.02
C PHE A 31 16.64 3.86 2.41
N LEU A 32 17.20 3.71 1.21
CA LEU A 32 17.90 4.78 0.50
C LEU A 32 16.96 5.95 0.18
N THR A 33 15.78 5.67 -0.38
CA THR A 33 14.81 6.73 -0.73
C THR A 33 14.28 7.47 0.50
N LEU A 34 14.31 6.84 1.68
CA LEU A 34 13.95 7.47 2.96
C LEU A 34 15.14 8.17 3.66
N GLY A 35 16.29 8.28 3.01
CA GLY A 35 17.42 9.10 3.46
C GLY A 35 18.57 8.32 4.11
N ALA A 36 18.58 6.99 4.07
CA ALA A 36 19.77 6.23 4.44
C ALA A 36 20.86 6.39 3.35
N GLY A 37 22.11 6.67 3.77
CA GLY A 37 23.24 6.76 2.86
C GLY A 37 23.84 5.40 2.50
N ASN A 38 23.59 4.39 3.32
CA ASN A 38 23.96 3.00 3.07
C ASN A 38 22.99 2.04 3.76
N VAL A 39 23.06 0.77 3.40
CA VAL A 39 22.21 -0.29 3.92
C VAL A 39 23.05 -1.46 4.41
N GLN A 40 22.69 -2.04 5.54
CA GLN A 40 23.36 -3.20 6.11
C GLN A 40 22.48 -4.45 5.97
N VAL A 41 23.10 -5.55 5.59
CA VAL A 41 22.46 -6.85 5.41
C VAL A 41 23.13 -7.85 6.34
N CYS A 42 22.34 -8.56 7.15
CA CYS A 42 22.85 -9.56 8.07
C CYS A 42 22.16 -10.93 7.85
N THR A 43 20.95 -11.11 8.37
CA THR A 43 20.23 -12.41 8.33
C THR A 43 20.05 -12.95 6.93
N ALA A 44 19.75 -12.09 5.95
CA ALA A 44 19.60 -12.53 4.57
C ALA A 44 20.91 -13.10 3.98
N ALA A 45 22.05 -12.51 4.31
CA ALA A 45 23.36 -13.05 3.91
C ALA A 45 23.66 -14.40 4.59
N MET A 46 23.23 -14.60 5.84
CA MET A 46 23.34 -15.88 6.55
C MET A 46 22.44 -16.96 5.93
N THR A 47 21.24 -16.58 5.49
CA THR A 47 20.25 -17.53 4.93
C THR A 47 20.54 -17.88 3.49
N TYR A 48 20.88 -16.90 2.66
CA TYR A 48 21.00 -17.05 1.20
C TYR A 48 22.44 -16.97 0.70
N GLY A 49 23.41 -16.73 1.59
CA GLY A 49 24.83 -16.56 1.26
C GLY A 49 25.15 -15.15 0.75
N PHE A 50 26.45 -14.84 0.70
CA PHE A 50 26.93 -13.49 0.33
C PHE A 50 26.62 -13.07 -1.11
N LYS A 51 26.26 -14.02 -1.99
CA LYS A 51 25.86 -13.73 -3.38
C LYS A 51 24.66 -12.77 -3.43
N ILE A 52 23.81 -12.77 -2.40
CA ILE A 52 22.64 -11.88 -2.30
C ILE A 52 23.02 -10.40 -2.44
N VAL A 53 24.22 -10.00 -1.99
CA VAL A 53 24.69 -8.61 -2.11
C VAL A 53 24.88 -8.24 -3.59
N SER A 54 25.46 -9.14 -4.39
CA SER A 54 25.62 -8.93 -5.83
C SER A 54 24.27 -8.85 -6.55
N GLU A 55 23.31 -9.68 -6.13
CA GLU A 55 21.95 -9.67 -6.66
C GLU A 55 21.20 -8.39 -6.32
N MET A 56 21.37 -7.88 -5.08
CA MET A 56 20.82 -6.58 -4.67
C MET A 56 21.41 -5.43 -5.47
N ILE A 57 22.73 -5.40 -5.67
CA ILE A 57 23.41 -4.37 -6.47
C ILE A 57 22.91 -4.40 -7.92
N SER A 58 22.84 -5.60 -8.52
CA SER A 58 22.35 -5.76 -9.88
C SER A 58 20.90 -5.31 -10.05
N GLY A 59 20.02 -5.73 -9.13
CA GLY A 59 18.61 -5.35 -9.18
C GLY A 59 18.39 -3.86 -8.96
N LEU A 60 19.14 -3.24 -8.04
CA LEU A 60 19.08 -1.79 -7.81
C LEU A 60 19.59 -1.01 -9.02
N SER A 61 20.71 -1.44 -9.64
CA SER A 61 21.24 -0.82 -10.87
C SER A 61 20.23 -0.88 -12.01
N GLN A 62 19.63 -2.05 -12.25
CA GLN A 62 18.63 -2.22 -13.30
C GLN A 62 17.41 -1.31 -13.06
N TRP A 63 16.92 -1.23 -11.83
CA TRP A 63 15.82 -0.33 -11.48
C TRP A 63 16.20 1.15 -11.67
N MET A 64 17.44 1.53 -11.34
CA MET A 64 17.93 2.89 -11.58
C MET A 64 17.98 3.20 -13.07
N ASP A 65 18.44 2.26 -13.91
CA ASP A 65 18.45 2.41 -15.36
C ASP A 65 17.03 2.57 -15.93
N GLU A 66 16.07 1.75 -15.49
CA GLU A 66 14.66 1.85 -15.87
C GLU A 66 14.03 3.21 -15.50
N LYS A 67 14.52 3.84 -14.44
CA LYS A 67 14.06 5.15 -13.96
C LYS A 67 14.94 6.32 -14.41
N GLU A 68 15.92 6.07 -15.29
CA GLU A 68 16.88 7.05 -15.79
C GLU A 68 17.68 7.77 -14.67
N ILE A 69 17.90 7.06 -13.54
CA ILE A 69 18.66 7.55 -12.39
C ILE A 69 20.13 7.17 -12.58
N LYS A 70 21.02 8.16 -12.63
CA LYS A 70 22.45 7.96 -12.96
C LYS A 70 23.34 7.69 -11.76
N THR A 71 22.98 8.20 -10.59
CA THR A 71 23.80 8.10 -9.37
C THR A 71 22.95 7.76 -8.17
N ILE A 72 23.56 7.08 -7.19
CA ILE A 72 22.89 6.72 -5.94
C ILE A 72 22.44 7.96 -5.15
N ASP A 73 23.18 9.07 -5.26
CA ASP A 73 22.83 10.34 -4.60
C ASP A 73 21.47 10.87 -5.06
N GLN A 74 21.05 10.55 -6.28
CA GLN A 74 19.73 10.90 -6.79
C GLN A 74 18.59 10.02 -6.20
N VAL A 75 18.94 8.87 -5.60
CA VAL A 75 18.01 7.97 -4.92
C VAL A 75 17.85 8.39 -3.46
N ILE A 76 18.97 8.77 -2.81
CA ILE A 76 18.98 9.07 -1.37
C ILE A 76 18.02 10.22 -1.06
N GLY A 77 17.07 9.95 -0.18
CA GLY A 77 16.09 10.93 0.28
C GLY A 77 14.98 11.30 -0.72
N ARG A 78 14.93 10.65 -1.89
CA ARG A 78 13.95 11.00 -2.95
C ARG A 78 12.49 10.92 -2.52
N ALA A 79 12.16 10.04 -1.59
CA ALA A 79 10.80 9.89 -1.06
C ALA A 79 10.48 10.84 0.09
N LEU A 80 11.47 11.52 0.67
CA LEU A 80 11.26 12.38 1.85
C LEU A 80 10.22 13.49 1.65
N PRO A 81 10.13 14.17 0.49
CA PRO A 81 9.10 15.19 0.29
C PRO A 81 7.66 14.64 0.33
N ASN A 82 7.50 13.36 -0.04
CA ASN A 82 6.21 12.69 -0.08
C ASN A 82 5.91 11.88 1.20
N PHE A 83 6.86 11.84 2.14
CA PHE A 83 6.65 11.18 3.42
C PHE A 83 5.77 12.02 4.31
N THR A 84 4.66 11.46 4.76
CA THR A 84 3.72 12.14 5.64
C THR A 84 3.45 11.33 6.92
N GLU A 85 2.92 11.98 7.94
CA GLU A 85 2.47 11.33 9.17
C GLU A 85 0.97 11.00 9.07
N TRP A 86 0.51 10.09 9.94
CA TRP A 86 -0.88 9.60 9.93
C TRP A 86 -1.93 10.70 9.93
N GLN A 87 -1.71 11.78 10.69
CA GLN A 87 -2.64 12.88 10.78
C GLN A 87 -2.84 13.65 9.47
N HIS A 88 -1.93 13.50 8.52
CA HIS A 88 -1.98 14.16 7.21
C HIS A 88 -2.38 13.21 6.08
N LEU A 89 -2.70 11.94 6.39
CA LEU A 89 -3.20 11.02 5.38
C LEU A 89 -4.61 11.41 4.96
N ASP A 90 -4.87 11.35 3.67
CA ASP A 90 -6.22 11.46 3.14
C ASP A 90 -7.03 10.22 3.56
N LEU A 91 -8.11 10.43 4.29
CA LEU A 91 -9.01 9.40 4.79
C LEU A 91 -10.41 9.49 4.13
N ASN A 92 -10.56 10.35 3.13
CA ASN A 92 -11.85 10.63 2.51
C ASN A 92 -12.31 9.57 1.52
N TYR A 93 -11.42 8.74 1.03
CA TYR A 93 -11.81 7.78 0.03
C TYR A 93 -12.35 6.50 0.66
N ILE A 94 -13.48 6.05 0.15
CA ILE A 94 -14.07 4.74 0.46
C ILE A 94 -14.04 3.94 -0.83
N THR A 95 -13.47 2.75 -0.79
CA THR A 95 -13.42 1.86 -1.95
C THR A 95 -14.21 0.60 -1.72
N LYS A 96 -14.70 -0.02 -2.80
CA LYS A 96 -15.37 -1.30 -2.81
C LYS A 96 -14.76 -2.18 -3.89
N ALA A 97 -14.64 -3.46 -3.63
CA ALA A 97 -14.20 -4.39 -4.66
C ALA A 97 -15.32 -4.57 -5.70
N GLN A 98 -14.94 -4.71 -6.96
CA GLN A 98 -15.85 -4.99 -8.07
C GLN A 98 -15.30 -6.15 -8.90
N ILE A 99 -16.13 -7.14 -9.20
CA ILE A 99 -15.75 -8.31 -9.99
C ILE A 99 -16.35 -8.16 -11.39
N ASP A 100 -15.47 -8.15 -12.39
CA ASP A 100 -15.89 -8.21 -13.79
C ASP A 100 -16.35 -9.64 -14.12
N GLN A 101 -17.63 -9.79 -14.43
CA GLN A 101 -18.24 -11.09 -14.69
C GLN A 101 -17.83 -11.68 -16.04
N ASP A 102 -17.41 -10.86 -17.00
CA ASP A 102 -16.97 -11.31 -18.32
C ASP A 102 -15.54 -11.88 -18.26
N LEU A 103 -14.70 -11.33 -17.40
CA LEU A 103 -13.34 -11.79 -17.15
C LEU A 103 -13.29 -12.95 -16.13
N CYS A 104 -14.33 -13.11 -15.30
CA CYS A 104 -14.32 -14.03 -14.18
C CYS A 104 -14.35 -15.49 -14.62
N ILE A 105 -13.28 -16.24 -14.36
CA ILE A 105 -13.17 -17.69 -14.63
C ILE A 105 -13.84 -18.57 -13.56
N LYS A 106 -14.50 -17.97 -12.59
CA LYS A 106 -15.26 -18.65 -11.52
C LYS A 106 -14.41 -19.61 -10.66
N CYS A 107 -13.14 -19.31 -10.46
CA CYS A 107 -12.22 -20.17 -9.70
C CYS A 107 -12.51 -20.20 -8.18
N GLY A 108 -13.07 -19.12 -7.59
CA GLY A 108 -13.49 -19.04 -6.19
C GLY A 108 -12.41 -18.60 -5.20
N ARG A 109 -11.21 -18.25 -5.65
CA ARG A 109 -10.13 -17.79 -4.74
C ARG A 109 -10.50 -16.53 -3.96
N CYS A 110 -11.18 -15.58 -4.61
CA CYS A 110 -11.66 -14.35 -3.97
C CYS A 110 -12.68 -14.64 -2.86
N TYR A 111 -13.58 -15.60 -3.09
CA TYR A 111 -14.54 -16.04 -2.07
C TYR A 111 -13.81 -16.66 -0.87
N ALA A 112 -12.92 -17.62 -1.11
CA ALA A 112 -12.21 -18.31 -0.03
C ALA A 112 -11.42 -17.34 0.85
N VAL A 113 -10.67 -16.38 0.27
CA VAL A 113 -9.91 -15.42 1.06
C VAL A 113 -10.82 -14.45 1.83
N CYS A 114 -11.97 -14.11 1.29
CA CYS A 114 -12.94 -13.25 1.98
C CYS A 114 -13.59 -13.95 3.16
N GLU A 115 -13.92 -15.24 3.02
CA GLU A 115 -14.41 -16.08 4.11
C GLU A 115 -13.38 -16.24 5.22
N ASP A 116 -12.12 -16.54 4.87
CA ASP A 116 -11.03 -16.72 5.82
C ASP A 116 -10.72 -15.46 6.64
N THR A 117 -10.98 -14.26 6.09
CA THR A 117 -10.85 -12.98 6.79
C THR A 117 -12.07 -12.58 7.60
N SER A 118 -13.11 -13.41 7.63
CA SER A 118 -14.37 -13.18 8.36
C SER A 118 -15.22 -12.00 7.87
N HIS A 119 -14.91 -11.40 6.72
CA HIS A 119 -15.72 -10.32 6.15
C HIS A 119 -16.93 -10.84 5.39
N GLN A 120 -16.80 -12.03 4.77
CA GLN A 120 -17.90 -12.74 4.08
C GLN A 120 -18.65 -11.87 3.04
N ALA A 121 -17.91 -10.95 2.44
CA ALA A 121 -18.43 -9.94 1.54
C ALA A 121 -18.52 -10.40 0.07
N ILE A 122 -18.29 -11.68 -0.21
CA ILE A 122 -18.39 -12.22 -1.57
C ILE A 122 -19.33 -13.41 -1.55
N THR A 123 -20.39 -13.38 -2.37
CA THR A 123 -21.26 -14.53 -2.56
C THR A 123 -20.61 -15.57 -3.48
N SER A 124 -20.92 -16.86 -3.27
CA SER A 124 -20.46 -17.97 -4.14
C SER A 124 -21.52 -18.44 -5.15
N SER A 125 -22.71 -17.81 -5.12
CA SER A 125 -23.83 -18.17 -5.99
C SER A 125 -24.57 -16.93 -6.48
N ILE A 126 -24.78 -16.86 -7.78
CA ILE A 126 -25.60 -15.83 -8.45
C ILE A 126 -26.76 -16.58 -9.14
N ASN A 127 -28.00 -16.25 -8.79
CA ASN A 127 -29.18 -16.88 -9.35
C ASN A 127 -29.18 -18.45 -9.30
N GLY A 128 -28.62 -19.01 -8.22
CA GLY A 128 -28.52 -20.45 -8.03
C GLY A 128 -27.42 -21.15 -8.83
N GLN A 129 -26.61 -20.40 -9.56
CA GLN A 129 -25.45 -20.92 -10.28
C GLN A 129 -24.15 -20.46 -9.60
N ARG A 130 -23.08 -21.23 -9.80
CA ARG A 130 -21.74 -20.82 -9.32
C ARG A 130 -21.34 -19.48 -9.94
N GLY A 131 -21.18 -18.46 -9.12
CA GLY A 131 -20.78 -17.12 -9.50
C GLY A 131 -20.32 -16.35 -8.28
N PHE A 132 -19.53 -15.31 -8.47
CA PHE A 132 -18.95 -14.53 -7.38
C PHE A 132 -19.30 -13.06 -7.58
N GLU A 133 -19.92 -12.47 -6.58
CA GLU A 133 -20.31 -11.06 -6.58
C GLU A 133 -20.02 -10.45 -5.22
N VAL A 134 -19.62 -9.18 -5.20
CA VAL A 134 -19.32 -8.46 -3.97
C VAL A 134 -20.63 -7.96 -3.34
N ILE A 135 -20.77 -8.20 -2.05
CA ILE A 135 -21.83 -7.63 -1.22
C ILE A 135 -21.28 -6.31 -0.65
N ASP A 136 -21.63 -5.20 -1.27
CA ASP A 136 -21.10 -3.88 -0.94
C ASP A 136 -21.26 -3.52 0.54
N ALA A 137 -22.38 -3.92 1.16
CA ALA A 137 -22.66 -3.67 2.57
C ALA A 137 -21.70 -4.37 3.53
N GLU A 138 -21.07 -5.46 3.11
CA GLU A 138 -20.11 -6.22 3.93
C GLU A 138 -18.65 -5.92 3.55
N CYS A 139 -18.42 -5.35 2.37
CA CYS A 139 -17.08 -5.10 1.85
C CYS A 139 -16.36 -3.98 2.64
N VAL A 140 -15.22 -4.33 3.26
CA VAL A 140 -14.35 -3.39 4.00
C VAL A 140 -13.16 -2.89 3.19
N ALA A 141 -13.10 -3.18 1.90
CA ALA A 141 -12.03 -2.76 0.99
C ALA A 141 -10.61 -3.25 1.37
N CYS A 142 -10.48 -4.43 1.94
CA CYS A 142 -9.18 -4.97 2.35
C CYS A 142 -8.24 -5.35 1.19
N ASN A 143 -8.72 -5.31 -0.05
CA ASN A 143 -7.97 -5.58 -1.28
C ASN A 143 -7.43 -7.03 -1.43
N LEU A 144 -7.73 -7.95 -0.53
CA LEU A 144 -7.21 -9.32 -0.60
C LEU A 144 -7.73 -10.10 -1.81
N CYS A 145 -8.99 -9.89 -2.18
CA CYS A 145 -9.61 -10.54 -3.34
C CYS A 145 -8.91 -10.18 -4.67
N VAL A 146 -8.44 -8.95 -4.81
CA VAL A 146 -7.65 -8.51 -5.98
C VAL A 146 -6.32 -9.26 -6.03
N ASN A 147 -5.61 -9.32 -4.88
CA ASN A 147 -4.28 -9.93 -4.82
C ASN A 147 -4.27 -11.45 -5.09
N VAL A 148 -5.37 -12.16 -4.81
CA VAL A 148 -5.45 -13.61 -5.05
C VAL A 148 -6.08 -13.97 -6.40
N CYS A 149 -6.61 -13.00 -7.12
CA CYS A 149 -7.23 -13.24 -8.42
C CYS A 149 -6.15 -13.60 -9.46
N PRO A 150 -6.28 -14.76 -10.15
CA PRO A 150 -5.29 -15.16 -11.16
C PRO A 150 -5.52 -14.48 -12.52
N VAL A 151 -6.58 -13.70 -12.65
CA VAL A 151 -6.94 -13.00 -13.89
C VAL A 151 -6.72 -11.50 -13.69
N ASP A 152 -5.82 -10.93 -14.45
CA ASP A 152 -5.51 -9.50 -14.39
C ASP A 152 -6.75 -8.66 -14.67
N ASN A 153 -6.95 -7.61 -13.86
CA ASN A 153 -8.05 -6.66 -13.94
C ASN A 153 -9.48 -7.25 -13.80
N CYS A 154 -9.61 -8.54 -13.48
CA CYS A 154 -10.91 -9.15 -13.21
C CYS A 154 -11.56 -8.62 -11.93
N ILE A 155 -10.75 -8.28 -10.93
CA ILE A 155 -11.23 -7.64 -9.71
C ILE A 155 -10.50 -6.30 -9.56
N THR A 156 -11.27 -5.23 -9.47
CA THR A 156 -10.76 -3.87 -9.28
C THR A 156 -11.36 -3.25 -8.02
N MET A 157 -10.71 -2.20 -7.51
CA MET A 157 -11.25 -1.41 -6.41
C MET A 157 -11.91 -0.17 -6.98
N ARG A 158 -13.22 -0.05 -6.83
CA ARG A 158 -14.00 1.13 -7.19
C ARG A 158 -14.02 2.11 -6.02
N GLU A 159 -13.64 3.33 -6.25
CA GLU A 159 -13.80 4.42 -5.29
C GLU A 159 -15.24 4.97 -5.36
N LEU A 160 -15.85 5.17 -4.20
CA LEU A 160 -17.15 5.83 -4.09
C LEU A 160 -16.97 7.32 -4.37
N GLN A 161 -17.85 7.88 -5.20
CA GLN A 161 -17.79 9.28 -5.56
C GLN A 161 -18.45 10.16 -4.49
N PRO A 162 -18.09 11.46 -4.38
CA PRO A 162 -18.77 12.40 -3.52
C PRO A 162 -20.28 12.38 -3.77
N GLY A 163 -21.06 12.26 -2.68
CA GLY A 163 -22.51 12.12 -2.71
C GLY A 163 -23.03 10.67 -2.77
N GLU A 164 -22.17 9.67 -3.04
CA GLU A 164 -22.55 8.27 -2.90
C GLU A 164 -22.61 7.87 -1.40
N THR A 165 -23.52 6.98 -1.07
CA THR A 165 -23.63 6.44 0.30
C THR A 165 -22.86 5.12 0.41
N ASP A 166 -21.96 5.02 1.38
CA ASP A 166 -21.39 3.71 1.75
C ASP A 166 -22.47 2.86 2.41
N THR A 167 -22.90 1.81 1.73
CA THR A 167 -23.96 0.92 2.17
C THR A 167 -23.63 0.18 3.47
N ARG A 168 -22.34 0.05 3.83
CA ARG A 168 -21.88 -0.58 5.07
C ARG A 168 -22.03 0.32 6.30
N THR A 169 -21.69 1.58 6.17
CA THR A 169 -21.67 2.52 7.29
C THR A 169 -22.86 3.46 7.30
N GLY A 170 -23.57 3.58 6.17
CA GLY A 170 -24.63 4.57 5.97
C GLY A 170 -24.12 6.00 5.79
N LEU A 171 -22.81 6.20 5.73
CA LEU A 171 -22.20 7.53 5.56
C LEU A 171 -22.21 7.92 4.08
N VAL A 172 -22.54 9.17 3.83
CA VAL A 172 -22.37 9.80 2.51
C VAL A 172 -20.90 10.20 2.37
N VAL A 173 -20.30 9.89 1.23
CA VAL A 173 -18.93 10.32 0.92
C VAL A 173 -18.93 11.83 0.77
N GLU A 174 -18.24 12.51 1.66
CA GLU A 174 -18.11 13.97 1.66
C GLU A 174 -16.68 14.37 1.31
N GLU A 175 -16.50 15.52 0.67
CA GLU A 175 -15.17 16.05 0.37
C GLU A 175 -14.40 16.55 1.62
N ALA A 176 -15.04 16.53 2.79
CA ALA A 176 -14.65 17.33 3.96
C ALA A 176 -13.57 16.73 4.87
N TYR A 177 -13.16 15.48 4.69
CA TYR A 177 -12.29 14.83 5.69
C TYR A 177 -10.83 14.63 5.24
N GLY A 178 -10.30 15.39 4.36
CA GLY A 178 -9.00 15.24 3.70
C GLY A 178 -7.82 14.70 4.54
N SER A 179 -7.96 14.67 5.87
CA SER A 179 -6.99 14.07 6.79
C SER A 179 -7.60 13.78 8.16
N TRP A 180 -6.88 13.04 9.01
CA TRP A 180 -7.28 12.85 10.42
C TRP A 180 -7.48 14.17 11.16
N LEU A 181 -6.73 15.23 10.83
CA LEU A 181 -6.86 16.55 11.46
C LEU A 181 -8.25 17.16 11.28
N THR A 182 -8.91 16.87 10.17
CA THR A 182 -10.26 17.38 9.85
C THR A 182 -11.37 16.35 10.13
N HIS A 183 -11.00 15.10 10.44
CA HIS A 183 -11.96 14.01 10.64
C HIS A 183 -12.88 14.27 11.85
N PRO A 184 -14.21 14.02 11.75
CA PRO A 184 -15.17 14.29 12.83
C PRO A 184 -14.84 13.58 14.15
N ASN A 185 -14.25 12.39 14.08
CA ASN A 185 -13.89 11.60 15.24
C ASN A 185 -12.56 12.03 15.89
N ASN A 186 -11.85 13.00 15.33
CA ASN A 186 -10.64 13.53 15.94
C ASN A 186 -11.00 14.45 17.12
N PRO A 187 -10.63 14.10 18.37
CA PRO A 187 -10.95 14.91 19.53
C PRO A 187 -10.23 16.28 19.54
N HIS A 188 -9.17 16.41 18.75
CA HIS A 188 -8.38 17.64 18.61
C HIS A 188 -8.56 18.29 17.24
N ARG A 189 -9.69 18.04 16.57
CA ARG A 189 -10.01 18.64 15.28
C ARG A 189 -9.89 20.17 15.36
N SER A 190 -8.94 20.75 14.62
CA SER A 190 -8.93 22.18 14.36
C SER A 190 -10.16 22.51 13.50
N ALA A 191 -10.96 23.49 13.91
CA ALA A 191 -11.96 24.03 13.01
C ALA A 191 -11.22 24.52 11.75
N ALA A 192 -11.62 24.01 10.59
CA ALA A 192 -11.07 24.46 9.33
C ALA A 192 -11.23 25.98 9.26
N GLU A 193 -10.11 26.70 9.19
CA GLU A 193 -10.08 28.11 8.84
C GLU A 193 -10.43 28.31 7.38
#